data_d105dad4d5d7bfed17ab8fdf4ac006b9
#
_entry.id   d105dad4d5d7bfed17ab8fdf4ac006b9
#
_cell.length_a   1.000
_cell.length_b   1.000
_cell.length_c   1.000
_cell.angle_alpha   90.00
_cell.angle_beta   90.00
_cell.angle_gamma   90.00
#
_symmetry.space_group_name_H-M   'P 1'
#
loop_
_entity.id
_entity.type
_entity.pdbx_description
1 polymer ?
#
loop_
_entity_poly.entity_id
_entity_poly.type
_entity_poly.pdbx_seq_one_letter_code
_entity_poly.pdbx_strand_id
1 'polypeptide(L)'
;MRPAATRLASEVSGWQVTDQARGTCLGQVDDIVLRRNDGVYAYNLAVVVDDGAQGVDQVVRARGLWPSAGRQSHLGHLLGLPEVRYAHCGLVHAPDGERLSKSAHAGGLAELAARGVELPRVRAALCESLGLPAVDDPHELLVDPDVTAALTPPPTAPDPSRTPGTWDDPSSSRHSDPPAATTQP
;
A
#
# COMPACT_ATOMS: atom_id res chain seq x y z
N MET A 1 28.41 25.55 3.57
CA MET A 1 27.20 25.45 4.41
C MET A 1 26.12 24.80 3.55
N ARG A 2 25.52 23.68 3.95
CA ARG A 2 24.39 23.09 3.18
C ARG A 2 23.16 23.93 3.43
N PRO A 3 22.33 24.22 2.39
CA PRO A 3 21.09 24.94 2.57
C PRO A 3 20.11 24.16 3.47
N ALA A 4 19.23 24.85 4.16
CA ALA A 4 18.17 24.20 4.92
C ALA A 4 17.17 23.49 3.98
N ALA A 5 16.57 22.39 4.43
CA ALA A 5 15.48 21.75 3.69
C ALA A 5 14.27 22.69 3.65
N THR A 6 13.59 22.75 2.48
CA THR A 6 12.31 23.46 2.35
C THR A 6 11.18 22.52 2.76
N ARG A 7 10.30 22.97 3.64
CA ARG A 7 9.13 22.22 4.11
C ARG A 7 7.85 22.99 3.80
N LEU A 8 6.79 22.25 3.54
CA LEU A 8 5.43 22.76 3.65
C LEU A 8 5.04 22.74 5.12
N ALA A 9 4.74 23.88 5.71
CA ALA A 9 4.09 23.95 7.00
C ALA A 9 2.60 23.63 6.80
N SER A 10 2.13 22.54 7.38
CA SER A 10 0.74 22.13 7.19
C SER A 10 -0.17 22.81 8.22
N GLU A 11 -1.27 23.38 7.74
CA GLU A 11 -2.31 23.97 8.58
C GLU A 11 -3.35 22.94 9.06
N VAL A 12 -3.25 21.69 8.58
CA VAL A 12 -4.15 20.59 8.93
C VAL A 12 -3.35 19.39 9.45
N SER A 13 -3.94 18.62 10.34
CA SER A 13 -3.34 17.39 10.89
C SER A 13 -3.82 16.12 10.18
N GLY A 14 -4.85 16.21 9.34
CA GLY A 14 -5.40 15.10 8.60
C GLY A 14 -6.08 15.56 7.31
N TRP A 15 -6.12 14.65 6.33
CA TRP A 15 -6.75 14.86 5.04
C TRP A 15 -7.55 13.63 4.62
N GLN A 16 -8.71 13.85 4.02
CA GLN A 16 -9.55 12.76 3.52
C GLN A 16 -8.87 12.07 2.35
N VAL A 17 -8.86 10.75 2.37
CA VAL A 17 -8.27 9.89 1.34
C VAL A 17 -9.26 8.79 0.99
N THR A 18 -9.48 8.57 -0.29
CA THR A 18 -10.29 7.47 -0.81
C THR A 18 -9.37 6.29 -1.16
N ASP A 19 -9.54 5.16 -0.47
CA ASP A 19 -8.78 3.93 -0.68
C ASP A 19 -9.72 2.77 -1.00
N GLN A 20 -9.43 1.98 -2.04
CA GLN A 20 -10.30 0.89 -2.46
C GLN A 20 -10.49 -0.19 -1.41
N ALA A 21 -9.46 -0.49 -0.64
CA ALA A 21 -9.53 -1.53 0.40
C ALA A 21 -10.08 -1.02 1.73
N ARG A 22 -10.05 0.30 1.98
CA ARG A 22 -10.41 0.91 3.26
C ARG A 22 -11.61 1.84 3.20
N GLY A 23 -12.09 2.15 2.00
CA GLY A 23 -13.07 3.20 1.80
C GLY A 23 -12.48 4.59 2.04
N THR A 24 -13.32 5.56 2.31
CA THR A 24 -12.90 6.94 2.63
C THR A 24 -12.47 7.02 4.09
N CYS A 25 -11.24 7.46 4.32
CA CYS A 25 -10.65 7.54 5.67
C CYS A 25 -9.77 8.78 5.82
N LEU A 26 -9.42 9.11 7.06
CA LEU A 26 -8.56 10.25 7.38
C LEU A 26 -7.09 9.81 7.38
N GLY A 27 -6.31 10.30 6.42
CA GLY A 27 -4.85 10.14 6.40
C GLY A 27 -4.17 11.24 7.21
N GLN A 28 -3.11 10.90 7.91
CA GLN A 28 -2.32 11.86 8.69
C GLN A 28 -1.61 12.86 7.77
N VAL A 29 -1.58 14.13 8.18
CA VAL A 29 -0.82 15.20 7.55
C VAL A 29 0.04 15.89 8.61
N ASP A 30 1.28 16.15 8.25
CA ASP A 30 2.27 16.90 9.02
C ASP A 30 3.12 17.75 8.07
N ASP A 31 4.14 18.42 8.59
CA ASP A 31 5.08 19.18 7.77
C ASP A 31 5.83 18.29 6.80
N ILE A 32 5.68 18.56 5.51
CA ILE A 32 6.24 17.75 4.42
C ILE A 32 7.54 18.38 3.92
N VAL A 33 8.60 17.59 3.82
CA VAL A 33 9.81 18.04 3.10
C VAL A 33 9.51 18.08 1.61
N LEU A 34 9.60 19.26 1.00
CA LEU A 34 9.44 19.49 -0.43
C LEU A 34 10.78 19.45 -1.17
N ARG A 35 11.81 20.04 -0.57
CA ARG A 35 13.16 20.03 -1.11
C ARG A 35 14.16 19.71 -0.01
N ARG A 36 15.04 18.78 -0.28
CA ARG A 36 16.06 18.32 0.65
C ARG A 36 17.21 19.33 0.77
N ASN A 37 18.00 19.21 1.83
CA ASN A 37 19.17 20.05 2.06
C ASN A 37 20.32 19.85 1.04
N ASP A 38 20.27 18.78 0.24
CA ASP A 38 21.18 18.55 -0.89
C ASP A 38 20.67 19.19 -2.20
N GLY A 39 19.53 19.89 -2.16
CA GLY A 39 18.93 20.57 -3.30
C GLY A 39 18.03 19.69 -4.16
N VAL A 40 17.88 18.40 -3.86
CA VAL A 40 17.01 17.47 -4.58
C VAL A 40 15.57 17.62 -4.08
N TYR A 41 14.60 17.56 -4.97
CA TYR A 41 13.18 17.49 -4.61
C TYR A 41 12.87 16.20 -3.87
N ALA A 42 12.05 16.30 -2.85
CA ALA A 42 11.66 15.15 -2.06
C ALA A 42 10.64 14.29 -2.81
N TYR A 43 10.65 12.99 -2.55
CA TYR A 43 9.78 12.00 -3.19
C TYR A 43 8.30 12.40 -3.17
N ASN A 44 7.78 12.85 -2.03
CA ASN A 44 6.37 13.22 -1.91
C ASN A 44 5.96 14.36 -2.87
N LEU A 45 6.83 15.33 -3.11
CA LEU A 45 6.55 16.38 -4.09
C LEU A 45 6.67 15.85 -5.52
N ALA A 46 7.75 15.13 -5.82
CA ALA A 46 8.01 14.63 -7.17
C ALA A 46 6.88 13.72 -7.64
N VAL A 47 6.48 12.72 -6.83
CA VAL A 47 5.44 11.78 -7.23
C VAL A 47 4.08 12.46 -7.44
N VAL A 48 3.69 13.42 -6.61
CA VAL A 48 2.41 14.13 -6.75
C VAL A 48 2.37 14.98 -8.02
N VAL A 49 3.48 15.67 -8.33
CA VAL A 49 3.59 16.49 -9.54
C VAL A 49 3.61 15.62 -10.79
N ASP A 50 4.40 14.53 -10.78
CA ASP A 50 4.55 13.65 -11.93
C ASP A 50 3.24 12.89 -12.20
N ASP A 51 2.57 12.36 -11.16
CA ASP A 51 1.26 11.71 -11.28
C ASP A 51 0.21 12.68 -11.85
N GLY A 52 0.17 13.91 -11.35
CA GLY A 52 -0.73 14.94 -11.87
C GLY A 52 -0.45 15.29 -13.34
N ALA A 53 0.83 15.42 -13.72
CA ALA A 53 1.22 15.72 -15.10
C ALA A 53 0.91 14.57 -16.07
N GLN A 54 0.91 13.34 -15.59
CA GLN A 54 0.60 12.13 -16.37
C GLN A 54 -0.89 11.77 -16.36
N GLY A 55 -1.71 12.50 -15.62
CA GLY A 55 -3.15 12.23 -15.52
C GLY A 55 -3.47 10.95 -14.74
N VAL A 56 -2.63 10.57 -13.78
CA VAL A 56 -2.88 9.41 -12.91
C VAL A 56 -4.08 9.71 -12.01
N ASP A 57 -5.11 8.87 -12.08
CA ASP A 57 -6.32 8.96 -11.27
C ASP A 57 -6.40 7.89 -10.16
N GLN A 58 -5.53 6.86 -10.24
CA GLN A 58 -5.46 5.79 -9.26
C GLN A 58 -4.02 5.35 -9.00
N VAL A 59 -3.65 5.26 -7.72
CA VAL A 59 -2.33 4.79 -7.26
C VAL A 59 -2.47 3.45 -6.55
N VAL A 60 -1.94 2.40 -7.17
CA VAL A 60 -1.84 1.05 -6.56
C VAL A 60 -0.45 0.87 -5.99
N ARG A 61 -0.35 0.58 -4.67
CA ARG A 61 0.95 0.45 -4.01
C ARG A 61 0.89 -0.36 -2.72
N ALA A 62 2.05 -0.71 -2.19
CA ALA A 62 2.13 -1.45 -0.93
C ALA A 62 1.61 -0.63 0.27
N ARG A 63 0.90 -1.28 1.19
CA ARG A 63 0.34 -0.66 2.41
C ARG A 63 1.35 0.07 3.30
N GLY A 64 2.63 -0.28 3.21
CA GLY A 64 3.70 0.43 3.92
C GLY A 64 3.82 1.92 3.54
N LEU A 65 3.23 2.34 2.41
CA LEU A 65 3.18 3.73 1.96
C LEU A 65 1.88 4.46 2.38
N TRP A 66 0.96 3.77 3.06
CA TRP A 66 -0.26 4.37 3.59
C TRP A 66 -0.03 5.66 4.40
N PRO A 67 0.98 5.75 5.30
CA PRO A 67 1.22 6.98 6.07
C PRO A 67 1.52 8.21 5.21
N SER A 68 1.89 8.03 3.94
CA SER A 68 2.12 9.14 3.00
C SER A 68 0.88 9.56 2.23
N ALA A 69 -0.21 8.78 2.25
CA ALA A 69 -1.39 9.04 1.42
C ALA A 69 -2.06 10.38 1.77
N GLY A 70 -2.29 10.66 3.06
CA GLY A 70 -2.86 11.94 3.50
C GLY A 70 -2.00 13.13 3.09
N ARG A 71 -0.67 13.03 3.27
CA ARG A 71 0.29 14.06 2.89
C ARG A 71 0.26 14.34 1.38
N GLN A 72 0.27 13.28 0.57
CA GLN A 72 0.29 13.38 -0.89
C GLN A 72 -1.04 13.91 -1.44
N SER A 73 -2.16 13.42 -0.92
CA SER A 73 -3.49 13.90 -1.31
C SER A 73 -3.69 15.38 -0.93
N HIS A 74 -3.28 15.79 0.28
CA HIS A 74 -3.31 17.20 0.68
C HIS A 74 -2.40 18.07 -0.18
N LEU A 75 -1.19 17.61 -0.51
CA LEU A 75 -0.28 18.34 -1.39
C LEU A 75 -0.85 18.48 -2.80
N GLY A 76 -1.48 17.43 -3.35
CA GLY A 76 -2.19 17.48 -4.64
C GLY A 76 -3.30 18.53 -4.63
N HIS A 77 -4.10 18.58 -3.56
CA HIS A 77 -5.13 19.61 -3.39
C HIS A 77 -4.55 21.02 -3.40
N LEU A 78 -3.47 21.27 -2.64
CA LEU A 78 -2.81 22.58 -2.61
C LEU A 78 -2.23 23.01 -3.97
N LEU A 79 -1.86 22.03 -4.80
CA LEU A 79 -1.37 22.26 -6.16
C LEU A 79 -2.50 22.37 -7.20
N GLY A 80 -3.76 22.24 -6.79
CA GLY A 80 -4.92 22.29 -7.68
C GLY A 80 -5.03 21.08 -8.62
N LEU A 81 -4.41 19.96 -8.25
CA LEU A 81 -4.46 18.72 -9.03
C LEU A 81 -5.77 17.95 -8.75
N PRO A 82 -6.24 17.13 -9.71
CA PRO A 82 -7.36 16.23 -9.48
C PRO A 82 -7.12 15.29 -8.30
N GLU A 83 -8.21 14.88 -7.63
CA GLU A 83 -8.14 13.92 -6.56
C GLU A 83 -7.74 12.54 -7.10
N VAL A 84 -6.78 11.90 -6.43
CA VAL A 84 -6.28 10.55 -6.74
C VAL A 84 -6.89 9.55 -5.78
N ARG A 85 -7.39 8.42 -6.31
CA ARG A 85 -7.82 7.28 -5.51
C ARG A 85 -6.63 6.35 -5.24
N TYR A 86 -6.63 5.72 -4.08
CA TYR A 86 -5.58 4.79 -3.69
C TYR A 86 -6.09 3.35 -3.62
N ALA A 87 -5.18 2.40 -3.82
CA ALA A 87 -5.38 0.99 -3.53
C ALA A 87 -4.11 0.45 -2.85
N HIS A 88 -4.16 0.27 -1.52
CA HIS A 88 -3.01 -0.22 -0.78
C HIS A 88 -3.08 -1.74 -0.63
N CYS A 89 -2.19 -2.44 -1.35
CA CYS A 89 -2.05 -3.89 -1.30
C CYS A 89 -1.33 -4.35 -0.03
N GLY A 90 -1.52 -5.63 0.34
CA GLY A 90 -0.78 -6.28 1.41
C GLY A 90 0.74 -6.26 1.20
N LEU A 91 1.46 -6.65 2.24
CA LEU A 91 2.92 -6.85 2.18
C LEU A 91 3.21 -8.34 2.13
N VAL A 92 4.22 -8.72 1.37
CA VAL A 92 4.76 -10.08 1.38
C VAL A 92 5.80 -10.18 2.49
N HIS A 93 5.68 -11.22 3.31
CA HIS A 93 6.59 -11.51 4.40
C HIS A 93 7.35 -12.81 4.14
N ALA A 94 8.55 -12.92 4.67
CA ALA A 94 9.30 -14.16 4.74
C ALA A 94 8.69 -15.10 5.80
N PRO A 95 9.07 -16.41 5.81
CA PRO A 95 8.55 -17.36 6.81
C PRO A 95 8.83 -17.00 8.26
N ASP A 96 9.84 -16.18 8.53
CA ASP A 96 10.21 -15.63 9.84
C ASP A 96 9.35 -14.43 10.27
N GLY A 97 8.40 -13.99 9.40
CA GLY A 97 7.53 -12.84 9.63
C GLY A 97 8.14 -11.49 9.22
N GLU A 98 9.41 -11.44 8.86
CA GLU A 98 10.03 -10.21 8.40
C GLU A 98 9.52 -9.81 7.02
N ARG A 99 9.37 -8.49 6.80
CA ARG A 99 8.96 -7.96 5.51
C ARG A 99 10.00 -8.28 4.44
N LEU A 100 9.58 -8.88 3.33
CA LEU A 100 10.46 -9.03 2.17
C LEU A 100 10.88 -7.65 1.65
N SER A 101 12.19 -7.43 1.60
CA SER A 101 12.79 -6.20 1.11
C SER A 101 14.03 -6.50 0.27
N LYS A 102 14.39 -5.58 -0.63
CA LYS A 102 15.59 -5.71 -1.46
C LYS A 102 16.88 -5.85 -0.63
N SER A 103 16.92 -5.24 0.55
CA SER A 103 18.06 -5.31 1.47
C SER A 103 18.18 -6.64 2.19
N ALA A 104 17.10 -7.40 2.29
CA ALA A 104 17.09 -8.73 2.92
C ALA A 104 17.44 -9.89 1.97
N HIS A 105 18.06 -9.61 0.83
CA HIS A 105 18.43 -10.62 -0.21
C HIS A 105 17.24 -11.47 -0.65
N ALA A 106 16.02 -10.90 -0.60
CA ALA A 106 14.84 -11.54 -1.16
C ALA A 106 15.06 -11.68 -2.66
N GLY A 107 15.19 -12.91 -3.14
CA GLY A 107 15.45 -13.23 -4.54
C GLY A 107 14.44 -12.58 -5.47
N GLY A 108 14.92 -11.94 -6.52
CA GLY A 108 14.06 -11.39 -7.57
C GLY A 108 13.57 -12.47 -8.54
N LEU A 109 12.74 -12.08 -9.51
CA LEU A 109 12.22 -13.00 -10.54
C LEU A 109 13.34 -13.73 -11.30
N ALA A 110 14.48 -13.05 -11.56
CA ALA A 110 15.62 -13.66 -12.24
C ALA A 110 16.24 -14.80 -11.40
N GLU A 111 16.31 -14.65 -10.10
CA GLU A 111 16.82 -15.70 -9.20
C GLU A 111 15.84 -16.87 -9.09
N LEU A 112 14.53 -16.58 -9.03
CA LEU A 112 13.50 -17.63 -9.08
C LEU A 112 13.60 -18.43 -10.39
N ALA A 113 13.75 -17.75 -11.53
CA ALA A 113 13.94 -18.39 -12.83
C ALA A 113 15.22 -19.25 -12.86
N ALA A 114 16.34 -18.78 -12.31
CA ALA A 114 17.58 -19.55 -12.19
C ALA A 114 17.42 -20.81 -11.33
N ARG A 115 16.46 -20.82 -10.41
CA ARG A 115 16.08 -21.98 -9.58
C ARG A 115 15.01 -22.86 -10.22
N GLY A 116 14.65 -22.61 -11.49
CA GLY A 116 13.65 -23.37 -12.23
C GLY A 116 12.20 -23.05 -11.84
N VAL A 117 11.95 -21.93 -11.17
CA VAL A 117 10.59 -21.47 -10.87
C VAL A 117 10.04 -20.70 -12.06
N GLU A 118 9.05 -21.24 -12.71
CA GLU A 118 8.41 -20.63 -13.88
C GLU A 118 7.45 -19.50 -13.49
N LEU A 119 7.27 -18.52 -14.37
CA LEU A 119 6.41 -17.35 -14.16
C LEU A 119 4.94 -17.70 -13.83
N PRO A 120 4.30 -18.72 -14.45
CA PRO A 120 2.94 -19.13 -14.07
C PRO A 120 2.83 -19.50 -12.59
N ARG A 121 3.81 -20.19 -12.03
CA ARG A 121 3.83 -20.55 -10.60
C ARG A 121 3.92 -19.33 -9.70
N VAL A 122 4.71 -18.32 -10.09
CA VAL A 122 4.80 -17.06 -9.34
C VAL A 122 3.46 -16.32 -9.38
N ARG A 123 2.82 -16.24 -10.55
CA ARG A 123 1.50 -15.62 -10.68
C ARG A 123 0.45 -16.33 -9.83
N ALA A 124 0.38 -17.66 -9.92
CA ALA A 124 -0.54 -18.45 -9.10
C ALA A 124 -0.38 -18.17 -7.61
N ALA A 125 0.86 -18.13 -7.10
CA ALA A 125 1.14 -17.80 -5.71
C ALA A 125 0.72 -16.37 -5.32
N LEU A 126 0.88 -15.41 -6.23
CA LEU A 126 0.41 -14.04 -6.01
C LEU A 126 -1.11 -13.95 -6.00
N CYS A 127 -1.80 -14.60 -6.93
CA CYS A 127 -3.26 -14.68 -6.94
C CYS A 127 -3.79 -15.32 -5.65
N GLU A 128 -3.23 -16.45 -5.24
CA GLU A 128 -3.58 -17.13 -3.99
C GLU A 128 -3.39 -16.23 -2.76
N SER A 129 -2.30 -15.47 -2.72
CA SER A 129 -2.02 -14.53 -1.62
C SER A 129 -3.04 -13.40 -1.50
N LEU A 130 -3.76 -13.11 -2.57
CA LEU A 130 -4.84 -12.13 -2.64
C LEU A 130 -6.24 -12.77 -2.51
N GLY A 131 -6.32 -14.10 -2.39
CA GLY A 131 -7.58 -14.84 -2.39
C GLY A 131 -8.25 -14.90 -3.77
N LEU A 132 -7.47 -14.72 -4.84
CA LEU A 132 -7.93 -14.74 -6.23
C LEU A 132 -7.66 -16.10 -6.88
N PRO A 133 -8.44 -16.50 -7.89
CA PRO A 133 -8.14 -17.69 -8.67
C PRO A 133 -6.81 -17.53 -9.42
N ALA A 134 -6.08 -18.64 -9.57
CA ALA A 134 -4.88 -18.65 -10.40
C ALA A 134 -5.26 -18.47 -11.86
N VAL A 135 -4.65 -17.50 -12.53
CA VAL A 135 -4.88 -17.18 -13.94
C VAL A 135 -3.56 -17.07 -14.69
N ASP A 136 -3.58 -17.39 -15.97
CA ASP A 136 -2.42 -17.21 -16.84
C ASP A 136 -2.29 -15.78 -17.36
N ASP A 137 -3.40 -15.12 -17.64
CA ASP A 137 -3.45 -13.71 -18.01
C ASP A 137 -4.19 -12.92 -16.92
N PRO A 138 -3.55 -11.91 -16.28
CA PRO A 138 -4.21 -11.05 -15.31
C PRO A 138 -5.47 -10.35 -15.83
N HIS A 139 -5.62 -10.16 -17.14
CA HIS A 139 -6.85 -9.59 -17.72
C HIS A 139 -8.07 -10.49 -17.51
N GLU A 140 -7.90 -11.79 -17.33
CA GLU A 140 -8.99 -12.71 -17.02
C GLU A 140 -9.68 -12.36 -15.69
N LEU A 141 -8.93 -11.77 -14.73
CA LEU A 141 -9.48 -11.31 -13.47
C LEU A 141 -10.38 -10.08 -13.62
N LEU A 142 -10.22 -9.30 -14.68
CA LEU A 142 -11.01 -8.08 -14.92
C LEU A 142 -12.39 -8.37 -15.50
N VAL A 143 -12.57 -9.54 -16.12
CA VAL A 143 -13.81 -9.94 -16.77
C VAL A 143 -14.68 -10.85 -15.90
N ASP A 144 -14.16 -11.33 -14.77
CA ASP A 144 -14.89 -12.11 -13.79
C ASP A 144 -15.64 -11.16 -12.83
N PRO A 145 -17.01 -11.16 -12.84
CA PRO A 145 -17.80 -10.29 -11.98
C PRO A 145 -17.56 -10.55 -10.49
N ASP A 146 -17.32 -11.80 -10.09
CA ASP A 146 -17.09 -12.19 -8.70
C ASP A 146 -15.73 -11.68 -8.22
N VAL A 147 -14.71 -11.75 -9.07
CA VAL A 147 -13.38 -11.19 -8.79
C VAL A 147 -13.44 -9.66 -8.74
N THR A 148 -14.16 -9.05 -9.68
CA THR A 148 -14.34 -7.59 -9.68
C THR A 148 -15.08 -7.14 -8.41
N ALA A 149 -16.08 -7.87 -7.96
CA ALA A 149 -16.81 -7.60 -6.71
C ALA A 149 -15.90 -7.79 -5.48
N ALA A 150 -15.03 -8.81 -5.47
CA ALA A 150 -14.06 -9.06 -4.40
C ALA A 150 -12.96 -7.99 -4.34
N LEU A 151 -12.57 -7.43 -5.49
CA LEU A 151 -11.59 -6.35 -5.60
C LEU A 151 -12.20 -4.96 -5.31
N THR A 152 -13.53 -4.86 -5.36
CA THR A 152 -14.28 -3.64 -5.05
C THR A 152 -14.99 -3.85 -3.71
N PRO A 153 -14.33 -3.63 -2.57
CA PRO A 153 -14.99 -3.78 -1.28
C PRO A 153 -16.21 -2.85 -1.23
N PRO A 154 -17.32 -3.28 -0.60
CA PRO A 154 -18.45 -2.41 -0.39
C PRO A 154 -17.98 -1.15 0.34
N PRO A 155 -18.57 0.02 0.07
CA PRO A 155 -18.25 1.25 0.76
C PRO A 155 -18.48 1.03 2.27
N THR A 156 -17.43 0.74 2.98
CA THR A 156 -17.47 0.60 4.43
C THR A 156 -17.64 2.00 5.00
N ALA A 157 -18.74 2.24 5.70
CA ALA A 157 -18.88 3.46 6.49
C ALA A 157 -17.65 3.59 7.39
N PRO A 158 -17.04 4.78 7.51
CA PRO A 158 -15.88 4.97 8.36
C PRO A 158 -16.25 4.57 9.79
N ASP A 159 -15.54 3.59 10.34
CA ASP A 159 -15.67 3.19 11.74
C ASP A 159 -15.16 4.34 12.63
N PRO A 160 -16.02 5.04 13.38
CA PRO A 160 -15.61 6.16 14.19
C PRO A 160 -14.70 5.75 15.37
N SER A 161 -14.60 4.47 15.70
CA SER A 161 -13.71 3.94 16.74
C SER A 161 -12.29 3.68 16.27
N ARG A 162 -12.03 3.71 14.95
CA ARG A 162 -10.70 3.47 14.38
C ARG A 162 -9.80 4.68 14.53
N THR A 163 -8.70 4.49 15.21
CA THR A 163 -7.65 5.51 15.33
C THR A 163 -7.10 5.83 13.94
N PRO A 164 -7.04 7.12 13.54
CA PRO A 164 -6.45 7.51 12.26
C PRO A 164 -5.03 6.97 12.12
N GLY A 165 -4.74 6.28 11.03
CA GLY A 165 -3.40 5.78 10.71
C GLY A 165 -3.08 4.35 11.14
N THR A 166 -3.93 3.64 11.87
CA THR A 166 -3.73 2.22 12.18
C THR A 166 -4.25 1.35 11.05
N TRP A 167 -3.43 0.40 10.61
CA TRP A 167 -3.82 -0.68 9.71
C TRP A 167 -4.08 -1.93 10.54
N ASP A 168 -5.35 -2.36 10.64
CA ASP A 168 -5.67 -3.67 11.18
C ASP A 168 -5.37 -4.71 10.10
N ASP A 169 -4.37 -5.53 10.32
CA ASP A 169 -4.02 -6.63 9.44
C ASP A 169 -5.08 -7.75 9.59
N PRO A 170 -5.89 -8.03 8.57
CA PRO A 170 -6.86 -9.12 8.65
C PRO A 170 -6.20 -10.49 8.83
N SER A 171 -4.87 -10.62 8.63
CA SER A 171 -4.11 -11.83 8.93
C SER A 171 -3.71 -11.95 10.39
N SER A 172 -3.76 -10.88 11.17
CA SER A 172 -3.41 -10.90 12.61
C SER A 172 -4.42 -11.66 13.47
N SER A 173 -5.62 -11.95 12.97
CA SER A 173 -6.65 -12.73 13.67
C SER A 173 -6.49 -14.24 13.54
N ARG A 174 -5.47 -14.75 12.86
CA ARG A 174 -5.24 -16.19 12.65
C ARG A 174 -4.14 -16.83 13.53
N HIS A 175 -3.63 -16.10 14.50
CA HIS A 175 -2.83 -16.70 15.57
C HIS A 175 -3.72 -16.95 16.79
N SER A 176 -4.64 -17.92 16.66
CA SER A 176 -5.15 -18.64 17.82
C SER A 176 -4.05 -19.61 18.25
N ASP A 177 -3.58 -19.44 19.46
CA ASP A 177 -2.62 -20.32 20.13
C ASP A 177 -2.97 -21.81 19.92
N PRO A 178 -1.98 -22.68 19.67
CA PRO A 178 -2.24 -24.12 19.68
C PRO A 178 -2.71 -24.53 21.07
N PRO A 179 -3.66 -25.46 21.19
CA PRO A 179 -4.15 -25.92 22.49
C PRO A 179 -3.01 -26.46 23.32
N ALA A 180 -2.91 -25.97 24.55
CA ALA A 180 -1.95 -26.43 25.55
C ALA A 180 -1.97 -27.98 25.65
N ALA A 181 -0.82 -28.59 25.48
CA ALA A 181 -0.65 -30.03 25.68
C ALA A 181 -1.01 -30.36 27.12
N THR A 182 -2.11 -31.07 27.32
CA THR A 182 -2.52 -31.65 28.61
C THR A 182 -1.55 -32.76 28.94
N THR A 183 -0.63 -32.49 29.83
CA THR A 183 0.16 -33.54 30.50
C THR A 183 -0.76 -34.20 31.55
N GLN A 184 -1.18 -35.42 31.32
CA GLN A 184 -1.78 -36.25 32.37
C GLN A 184 -0.70 -37.09 33.06
N PRO A 185 -0.89 -37.43 34.34
CA PRO A 185 0.10 -38.02 35.23
C PRO A 185 0.49 -39.46 34.89
#